data_fbb754c392f98a0d8bedc93eefa2719f
#
_entry.id   fbb754c392f98a0d8bedc93eefa2719f
#
_cell.length_a   1.000
_cell.length_b   1.000
_cell.length_c   1.000
_cell.angle_alpha   90.00
_cell.angle_beta   90.00
_cell.angle_gamma   90.00
#
_symmetry.space_group_name_H-M   'P 1'
#
loop_
_entity.id
_entity.type
_entity.pdbx_description
1 polymer ?
#
loop_
_entity_poly.entity_id
_entity_poly.type
_entity_poly.pdbx_seq_one_letter_code
_entity_poly.pdbx_strand_id
1 'polypeptide(L)'
;HNSIKSILTMSPVMPVLVINKVDKVEHLFESLIKGNLKVVEITLRTSCALKVIEIASKKFPSLMVGAGTVLNEKDLQDIKSAGASFAVSPGSTISLATKALDMKFPFLPGIANSSDIMNLISLGYKSFKFFPAEAAGGINYIKSLNGPFPDIVFCPTGGVNQENATEWLKQNNVICVGGSWIIPSNNEDYNEIERRALLASKLRS
;
A
#
# COMPACT_ATOMS: atom_id res chain seq x y z
N HIS A 1 1.01 -11.43 -15.17
CA HIS A 1 0.39 -10.55 -14.19
C HIS A 1 1.03 -10.78 -12.83
N ASN A 2 1.62 -9.71 -12.24
CA ASN A 2 2.14 -9.78 -10.89
C ASN A 2 0.97 -10.03 -9.92
N SER A 3 1.08 -11.04 -9.04
CA SER A 3 0.11 -11.20 -7.96
C SER A 3 0.28 -10.08 -6.93
N ILE A 4 -0.75 -9.72 -6.17
CA ILE A 4 -0.61 -8.70 -5.12
C ILE A 4 0.52 -9.07 -4.13
N LYS A 5 0.70 -10.34 -3.82
CA LYS A 5 1.79 -10.82 -2.95
C LYS A 5 3.17 -10.49 -3.52
N SER A 6 3.39 -10.67 -4.83
CA SER A 6 4.68 -10.33 -5.47
C SER A 6 4.95 -8.83 -5.47
N ILE A 7 3.91 -8.00 -5.57
CA ILE A 7 4.04 -6.54 -5.44
C ILE A 7 4.48 -6.15 -4.02
N LEU A 8 3.86 -6.73 -2.99
CA LEU A 8 4.18 -6.45 -1.59
C LEU A 8 5.60 -6.86 -1.18
N THR A 9 6.23 -7.80 -1.90
CA THR A 9 7.63 -8.20 -1.64
C THR A 9 8.67 -7.30 -2.30
N MET A 10 8.26 -6.35 -3.14
CA MET A 10 9.20 -5.48 -3.87
C MET A 10 9.94 -4.49 -2.97
N SER A 11 9.35 -4.10 -1.85
CA SER A 11 9.94 -3.19 -0.87
C SER A 11 9.43 -3.51 0.53
N PRO A 12 10.24 -3.35 1.59
CA PRO A 12 9.77 -3.55 2.97
C PRO A 12 8.77 -2.48 3.40
N VAL A 13 8.80 -1.32 2.76
CA VAL A 13 7.88 -0.21 3.00
C VAL A 13 7.21 0.19 1.69
N MET A 14 5.90 0.31 1.72
CA MET A 14 5.08 0.91 0.66
C MET A 14 4.70 2.34 1.09
N PRO A 15 5.29 3.40 0.48
CA PRO A 15 4.88 4.76 0.76
C PRO A 15 3.41 4.99 0.43
N VAL A 16 2.67 5.57 1.38
CA VAL A 16 1.27 5.97 1.21
C VAL A 16 1.23 7.48 1.00
N LEU A 17 0.88 7.88 -0.22
CA LEU A 17 1.00 9.25 -0.68
C LEU A 17 -0.37 9.95 -0.73
N VAL A 18 -0.45 11.14 -0.13
CA VAL A 18 -1.57 12.08 -0.30
C VAL A 18 -1.01 13.28 -1.07
N ILE A 19 -1.35 13.39 -2.34
CA ILE A 19 -0.80 14.41 -3.24
C ILE A 19 -1.89 15.40 -3.60
N ASN A 20 -1.71 16.66 -3.20
CA ASN A 20 -2.71 17.72 -3.38
C ASN A 20 -2.50 18.54 -4.66
N LYS A 21 -1.32 18.47 -5.27
CA LYS A 21 -0.96 19.22 -6.48
C LYS A 21 -0.15 18.37 -7.43
N VAL A 22 -0.33 18.57 -8.71
CA VAL A 22 0.41 17.84 -9.76
C VAL A 22 1.82 18.42 -9.95
N ASP A 23 2.00 19.68 -9.58
CA ASP A 23 3.26 20.38 -9.76
C ASP A 23 4.39 19.66 -9.00
N LYS A 24 5.53 19.50 -9.67
CA LYS A 24 6.73 18.88 -9.11
C LYS A 24 6.57 17.41 -8.65
N VAL A 25 5.45 16.75 -8.96
CA VAL A 25 5.22 15.34 -8.57
C VAL A 25 6.27 14.39 -9.16
N GLU A 26 6.86 14.77 -10.29
CA GLU A 26 7.93 13.99 -10.94
C GLU A 26 9.19 13.94 -10.08
N HIS A 27 9.60 15.04 -9.46
CA HIS A 27 10.73 15.07 -8.53
C HIS A 27 10.49 14.19 -7.29
N LEU A 28 9.24 14.12 -6.82
CA LEU A 28 8.88 13.20 -5.75
C LEU A 28 9.14 11.74 -6.14
N PHE A 29 8.68 11.31 -7.32
CA PHE A 29 8.89 9.94 -7.79
C PHE A 29 10.35 9.64 -8.07
N GLU A 30 11.10 10.58 -8.63
CA GLU A 30 12.56 10.47 -8.82
C GLU A 30 13.27 10.22 -7.48
N SER A 31 12.92 10.98 -6.43
CA SER A 31 13.50 10.82 -5.10
C SER A 31 13.18 9.46 -4.46
N LEU A 32 11.95 8.97 -4.63
CA LEU A 32 11.58 7.63 -4.15
C LEU A 32 12.36 6.53 -4.87
N ILE A 33 12.54 6.65 -6.20
CA ILE A 33 13.31 5.69 -7.02
C ILE A 33 14.80 5.72 -6.64
N LYS A 34 15.39 6.91 -6.50
CA LYS A 34 16.78 7.08 -6.03
C LYS A 34 16.98 6.47 -4.64
N GLY A 35 15.98 6.59 -3.76
CA GLY A 35 15.92 5.92 -2.47
C GLY A 35 15.64 4.43 -2.54
N ASN A 36 15.64 3.80 -3.73
CA ASN A 36 15.44 2.37 -3.96
C ASN A 36 14.07 1.82 -3.51
N LEU A 37 13.03 2.66 -3.46
CA LEU A 37 11.65 2.19 -3.29
C LEU A 37 11.05 1.90 -4.67
N LYS A 38 10.44 0.71 -4.80
CA LYS A 38 9.95 0.19 -6.09
C LYS A 38 8.44 0.15 -6.19
N VAL A 39 7.73 0.47 -5.12
CA VAL A 39 6.27 0.43 -5.04
C VAL A 39 5.75 1.65 -4.28
N VAL A 40 4.63 2.22 -4.72
CA VAL A 40 3.96 3.34 -4.04
C VAL A 40 2.44 3.15 -4.08
N GLU A 41 1.75 3.64 -3.03
CA GLU A 41 0.30 3.75 -2.95
C GLU A 41 -0.08 5.24 -3.05
N ILE A 42 -0.73 5.67 -4.15
CA ILE A 42 -1.28 7.03 -4.32
C ILE A 42 -2.75 6.98 -3.91
N THR A 43 -3.12 7.73 -2.87
CA THR A 43 -4.50 7.66 -2.33
C THR A 43 -5.48 8.52 -3.12
N LEU A 44 -6.70 8.01 -3.34
CA LEU A 44 -7.80 8.73 -3.99
C LEU A 44 -8.47 9.79 -3.07
N ARG A 45 -7.68 10.41 -2.18
CA ARG A 45 -8.16 11.41 -1.21
C ARG A 45 -8.12 12.83 -1.76
N THR A 46 -7.65 13.02 -2.98
CA THR A 46 -7.50 14.34 -3.62
C THR A 46 -8.05 14.31 -5.03
N SER A 47 -8.48 15.46 -5.51
CA SER A 47 -9.06 15.59 -6.86
C SER A 47 -8.03 15.33 -7.99
N CYS A 48 -6.74 15.48 -7.72
CA CYS A 48 -5.71 15.24 -8.72
C CYS A 48 -5.14 13.81 -8.70
N ALA A 49 -5.59 12.93 -7.80
CA ALA A 49 -5.00 11.60 -7.61
C ALA A 49 -4.93 10.76 -8.89
N LEU A 50 -6.02 10.67 -9.66
CA LEU A 50 -6.04 9.93 -10.94
C LEU A 50 -5.03 10.49 -11.95
N LYS A 51 -4.90 11.82 -12.01
CA LYS A 51 -3.92 12.46 -12.89
C LYS A 51 -2.48 12.16 -12.46
N VAL A 52 -2.24 12.14 -11.14
CA VAL A 52 -0.92 11.77 -10.58
C VAL A 52 -0.59 10.30 -10.89
N ILE A 53 -1.56 9.38 -10.75
CA ILE A 53 -1.40 7.97 -11.13
C ILE A 53 -1.04 7.85 -12.61
N GLU A 54 -1.73 8.57 -13.49
CA GLU A 54 -1.46 8.57 -14.94
C GLU A 54 -0.03 9.03 -15.25
N ILE A 55 0.42 10.13 -14.62
CA ILE A 55 1.79 10.64 -14.79
C ILE A 55 2.81 9.61 -14.30
N ALA A 56 2.61 9.08 -13.09
CA ALA A 56 3.52 8.11 -12.48
C ALA A 56 3.65 6.86 -13.35
N SER A 57 2.53 6.28 -13.78
CA SER A 57 2.51 5.05 -14.58
C SER A 57 3.16 5.22 -15.96
N LYS A 58 3.01 6.39 -16.59
CA LYS A 58 3.57 6.65 -17.92
C LYS A 58 5.05 7.01 -17.90
N LYS A 59 5.46 7.84 -16.91
CA LYS A 59 6.82 8.42 -16.88
C LYS A 59 7.81 7.56 -16.08
N PHE A 60 7.35 6.75 -15.14
CA PHE A 60 8.20 6.00 -14.23
C PHE A 60 7.92 4.49 -14.28
N PRO A 61 8.24 3.81 -15.40
CA PRO A 61 7.93 2.38 -15.60
C PRO A 61 8.67 1.44 -14.63
N SER A 62 9.72 1.92 -13.96
CA SER A 62 10.43 1.19 -12.90
C SER A 62 9.71 1.22 -11.55
N LEU A 63 8.69 2.08 -11.40
CA LEU A 63 7.92 2.23 -10.18
C LEU A 63 6.59 1.49 -10.31
N MET A 64 6.30 0.57 -9.40
CA MET A 64 5.01 -0.10 -9.30
C MET A 64 4.00 0.83 -8.62
N VAL A 65 3.11 1.41 -9.41
CA VAL A 65 2.14 2.42 -8.96
C VAL A 65 0.81 1.77 -8.62
N GLY A 66 0.39 1.88 -7.37
CA GLY A 66 -0.93 1.48 -6.91
C GLY A 66 -1.80 2.66 -6.50
N ALA A 67 -3.09 2.43 -6.44
CA ALA A 67 -4.07 3.38 -5.93
C ALA A 67 -4.62 2.94 -4.57
N GLY A 68 -4.59 3.83 -3.58
CA GLY A 68 -5.16 3.62 -2.26
C GLY A 68 -6.48 4.37 -2.06
N THR A 69 -7.17 4.03 -0.98
CA THR A 69 -8.51 4.58 -0.67
C THR A 69 -9.53 4.26 -1.79
N VAL A 70 -9.41 3.07 -2.38
CA VAL A 70 -10.39 2.54 -3.31
C VAL A 70 -11.60 2.07 -2.50
N LEU A 71 -12.77 2.66 -2.73
CA LEU A 71 -13.96 2.43 -1.90
C LEU A 71 -15.10 1.71 -2.63
N ASN A 72 -15.08 1.69 -3.96
CA ASN A 72 -16.16 1.14 -4.77
C ASN A 72 -15.64 0.62 -6.14
N GLU A 73 -16.54 -0.01 -6.89
CA GLU A 73 -16.23 -0.60 -8.19
C GLU A 73 -15.87 0.45 -9.27
N LYS A 74 -16.43 1.65 -9.16
CA LYS A 74 -16.09 2.76 -10.08
C LYS A 74 -14.65 3.19 -9.87
N ASP A 75 -14.20 3.29 -8.62
CA ASP A 75 -12.80 3.61 -8.31
C ASP A 75 -11.86 2.59 -8.96
N LEU A 76 -12.17 1.27 -8.90
CA LEU A 76 -11.37 0.23 -9.56
C LEU A 76 -11.24 0.44 -11.07
N GLN A 77 -12.32 0.85 -11.73
CA GLN A 77 -12.31 1.12 -13.17
C GLN A 77 -11.49 2.37 -13.50
N ASP A 78 -11.68 3.43 -12.72
CA ASP A 78 -11.01 4.72 -12.91
C ASP A 78 -9.47 4.58 -12.74
N ILE A 79 -9.03 3.90 -11.67
CA ILE A 79 -7.60 3.70 -11.43
C ILE A 79 -6.94 2.79 -12.47
N LYS A 80 -7.65 1.76 -12.93
CA LYS A 80 -7.17 0.89 -14.01
C LYS A 80 -6.99 1.69 -15.29
N SER A 81 -7.94 2.56 -15.62
CA SER A 81 -7.88 3.45 -16.79
C SER A 81 -6.74 4.47 -16.67
N ALA A 82 -6.46 4.95 -15.46
CA ALA A 82 -5.32 5.84 -15.17
C ALA A 82 -3.94 5.13 -15.20
N GLY A 83 -3.92 3.79 -15.30
CA GLY A 83 -2.68 3.02 -15.43
C GLY A 83 -2.13 2.48 -14.10
N ALA A 84 -2.91 2.49 -13.02
CA ALA A 84 -2.50 1.82 -11.78
C ALA A 84 -2.29 0.32 -12.00
N SER A 85 -1.30 -0.25 -11.32
CA SER A 85 -0.95 -1.67 -11.39
C SER A 85 -1.64 -2.51 -10.32
N PHE A 86 -2.11 -1.89 -9.24
CA PHE A 86 -2.84 -2.54 -8.15
C PHE A 86 -3.73 -1.55 -7.41
N ALA A 87 -4.68 -2.09 -6.65
CA ALA A 87 -5.59 -1.34 -5.80
C ALA A 87 -5.40 -1.70 -4.33
N VAL A 88 -5.67 -0.73 -3.44
CA VAL A 88 -5.68 -0.89 -1.98
C VAL A 88 -6.91 -0.21 -1.41
N SER A 89 -7.62 -0.88 -0.51
CA SER A 89 -8.77 -0.30 0.20
C SER A 89 -8.52 -0.19 1.71
N PRO A 90 -9.17 0.74 2.42
CA PRO A 90 -9.06 0.84 3.88
C PRO A 90 -9.84 -0.24 4.63
N GLY A 91 -10.90 -0.74 4.05
CA GLY A 91 -11.74 -1.86 4.39
C GLY A 91 -12.24 -2.47 3.10
N SER A 92 -12.99 -3.57 3.11
CA SER A 92 -13.47 -4.17 1.87
C SER A 92 -14.86 -4.75 2.01
N THR A 93 -15.72 -4.49 1.02
CA THR A 93 -16.97 -5.20 0.83
C THR A 93 -16.74 -6.43 -0.05
N ILE A 94 -17.61 -7.42 0.06
CA ILE A 94 -17.59 -8.60 -0.81
C ILE A 94 -17.75 -8.19 -2.28
N SER A 95 -18.62 -7.22 -2.59
CA SER A 95 -18.82 -6.70 -3.94
C SER A 95 -17.53 -6.12 -4.51
N LEU A 96 -16.84 -5.24 -3.78
CA LEU A 96 -15.57 -4.65 -4.22
C LEU A 96 -14.49 -5.72 -4.48
N ALA A 97 -14.37 -6.69 -3.55
CA ALA A 97 -13.41 -7.77 -3.66
C ALA A 97 -13.71 -8.69 -4.86
N THR A 98 -14.98 -9.06 -5.06
CA THR A 98 -15.41 -9.86 -6.22
C THR A 98 -15.14 -9.12 -7.53
N LYS A 99 -15.45 -7.83 -7.58
CA LYS A 99 -15.19 -7.01 -8.78
C LYS A 99 -13.71 -6.96 -9.15
N ALA A 100 -12.82 -6.84 -8.16
CA ALA A 100 -11.37 -6.86 -8.42
C ALA A 100 -10.92 -8.20 -9.02
N LEU A 101 -11.47 -9.34 -8.53
CA LEU A 101 -11.23 -10.67 -9.09
C LEU A 101 -11.74 -10.79 -10.53
N ASP A 102 -12.95 -10.37 -10.82
CA ASP A 102 -13.55 -10.39 -12.15
C ASP A 102 -12.71 -9.57 -13.15
N MET A 103 -12.20 -8.43 -12.70
CA MET A 103 -11.30 -7.60 -13.50
C MET A 103 -9.89 -8.17 -13.62
N LYS A 104 -9.56 -9.25 -12.90
CA LYS A 104 -8.20 -9.79 -12.75
C LYS A 104 -7.19 -8.71 -12.37
N PHE A 105 -7.62 -7.79 -11.49
CA PHE A 105 -6.83 -6.65 -11.08
C PHE A 105 -6.24 -6.92 -9.69
N PRO A 106 -4.90 -6.79 -9.50
CA PRO A 106 -4.27 -7.01 -8.21
C PRO A 106 -4.88 -6.11 -7.14
N PHE A 107 -5.40 -6.69 -6.07
CA PHE A 107 -6.10 -5.96 -5.02
C PHE A 107 -5.63 -6.38 -3.64
N LEU A 108 -5.34 -5.40 -2.80
CA LEU A 108 -5.03 -5.55 -1.38
C LEU A 108 -6.24 -5.06 -0.56
N PRO A 109 -7.17 -5.94 -0.20
CA PRO A 109 -8.33 -5.55 0.58
C PRO A 109 -7.94 -5.20 2.02
N GLY A 110 -8.55 -4.13 2.56
CA GLY A 110 -8.39 -3.73 3.96
C GLY A 110 -9.23 -4.59 4.89
N ILE A 111 -8.68 -4.89 6.07
CA ILE A 111 -9.33 -5.58 7.18
C ILE A 111 -8.99 -4.91 8.51
N ALA A 112 -9.86 -5.07 9.51
CA ALA A 112 -9.62 -4.65 10.88
C ALA A 112 -9.89 -5.76 11.91
N ASN A 113 -10.53 -6.87 11.53
CA ASN A 113 -10.92 -7.96 12.43
C ASN A 113 -10.97 -9.32 11.72
N SER A 114 -11.16 -10.39 12.50
CA SER A 114 -11.19 -11.77 12.01
C SER A 114 -12.37 -12.06 11.08
N SER A 115 -13.52 -11.41 11.28
CA SER A 115 -14.70 -11.60 10.40
C SER A 115 -14.43 -11.07 9.00
N ASP A 116 -13.71 -9.94 8.88
CA ASP A 116 -13.28 -9.40 7.59
C ASP A 116 -12.38 -10.41 6.86
N ILE A 117 -11.41 -11.01 7.59
CA ILE A 117 -10.51 -12.03 7.04
C ILE A 117 -11.33 -13.23 6.55
N MET A 118 -12.23 -13.78 7.36
CA MET A 118 -13.06 -14.95 7.00
C MET A 118 -13.89 -14.69 5.74
N ASN A 119 -14.49 -13.52 5.61
CA ASN A 119 -15.25 -13.13 4.43
C ASN A 119 -14.38 -13.11 3.16
N LEU A 120 -13.16 -12.61 3.27
CA LEU A 120 -12.28 -12.42 2.11
C LEU A 120 -11.50 -13.69 1.74
N ILE A 121 -11.15 -14.56 2.69
CA ILE A 121 -10.53 -15.85 2.38
C ILE A 121 -11.49 -16.77 1.63
N SER A 122 -12.82 -16.65 1.85
CA SER A 122 -13.82 -17.39 1.07
C SER A 122 -13.79 -17.07 -0.43
N LEU A 123 -13.27 -15.89 -0.79
CA LEU A 123 -13.02 -15.46 -2.17
C LEU A 123 -11.60 -15.79 -2.66
N GLY A 124 -10.77 -16.42 -1.84
CA GLY A 124 -9.40 -16.81 -2.17
C GLY A 124 -8.32 -15.77 -1.86
N TYR A 125 -8.63 -14.66 -1.20
CA TYR A 125 -7.62 -13.69 -0.78
C TYR A 125 -6.73 -14.25 0.34
N LYS A 126 -5.44 -13.96 0.27
CA LYS A 126 -4.43 -14.38 1.26
C LYS A 126 -3.51 -13.24 1.71
N SER A 127 -3.69 -12.06 1.17
CA SER A 127 -2.91 -10.87 1.52
C SER A 127 -3.84 -9.72 1.82
N PHE A 128 -3.63 -9.05 2.96
CA PHE A 128 -4.53 -8.02 3.46
C PHE A 128 -3.78 -6.78 3.93
N LYS A 129 -4.39 -5.60 3.72
CA LYS A 129 -4.02 -4.40 4.44
C LYS A 129 -4.65 -4.47 5.83
N PHE A 130 -3.85 -4.43 6.90
CA PHE A 130 -4.34 -4.28 8.26
C PHE A 130 -4.42 -2.79 8.60
N PHE A 131 -5.63 -2.24 8.73
CA PHE A 131 -5.86 -0.80 8.88
C PHE A 131 -7.07 -0.49 9.75
N PRO A 132 -6.98 0.53 10.64
CA PRO A 132 -5.78 1.27 11.03
C PRO A 132 -4.93 0.48 12.04
N ALA A 133 -3.69 0.11 11.69
CA ALA A 133 -2.93 -0.94 12.35
C ALA A 133 -2.71 -0.71 13.86
N GLU A 134 -2.19 0.46 14.27
CA GLU A 134 -1.96 0.73 15.69
C GLU A 134 -3.27 0.85 16.47
N ALA A 135 -4.27 1.56 15.93
CA ALA A 135 -5.56 1.76 16.60
C ALA A 135 -6.39 0.47 16.67
N ALA A 136 -6.20 -0.48 15.75
CA ALA A 136 -6.92 -1.75 15.70
C ALA A 136 -6.28 -2.86 16.57
N GLY A 137 -5.31 -2.52 17.42
CA GLY A 137 -4.71 -3.44 18.38
C GLY A 137 -3.22 -3.73 18.18
N GLY A 138 -2.61 -3.11 17.18
CA GLY A 138 -1.16 -3.11 17.01
C GLY A 138 -0.55 -4.50 16.75
N ILE A 139 0.73 -4.62 17.06
CA ILE A 139 1.51 -5.86 16.85
C ILE A 139 0.92 -7.04 17.64
N ASN A 140 0.38 -6.81 18.83
CA ASN A 140 -0.18 -7.88 19.64
C ASN A 140 -1.40 -8.53 18.96
N TYR A 141 -2.24 -7.71 18.31
CA TYR A 141 -3.36 -8.22 17.56
C TYR A 141 -2.93 -9.02 16.33
N ILE A 142 -1.99 -8.51 15.52
CA ILE A 142 -1.53 -9.22 14.32
C ILE A 142 -0.84 -10.55 14.67
N LYS A 143 -0.13 -10.62 15.79
CA LYS A 143 0.45 -11.87 16.30
C LYS A 143 -0.60 -12.91 16.61
N SER A 144 -1.71 -12.50 17.24
CA SER A 144 -2.78 -13.42 17.61
C SER A 144 -3.51 -14.01 16.40
N LEU A 145 -3.49 -13.33 15.26
CA LEU A 145 -4.08 -13.81 14.02
C LEU A 145 -3.27 -14.95 13.37
N ASN A 146 -2.00 -15.10 13.71
CA ASN A 146 -1.15 -16.13 13.09
C ASN A 146 -1.61 -17.57 13.42
N GLY A 147 -2.18 -17.78 14.61
CA GLY A 147 -2.72 -19.08 15.00
C GLY A 147 -3.89 -19.54 14.11
N PRO A 148 -5.00 -18.78 14.05
CA PRO A 148 -6.17 -19.17 13.26
C PRO A 148 -5.97 -18.98 11.75
N PHE A 149 -5.01 -18.15 11.30
CA PHE A 149 -4.80 -17.81 9.89
C PHE A 149 -3.31 -17.93 9.47
N PRO A 150 -2.70 -19.13 9.52
CA PRO A 150 -1.25 -19.30 9.34
C PRO A 150 -0.76 -18.97 7.91
N ASP A 151 -1.63 -19.05 6.90
CA ASP A 151 -1.29 -18.81 5.49
C ASP A 151 -1.50 -17.35 5.05
N ILE A 152 -1.97 -16.50 5.96
CA ILE A 152 -2.33 -15.13 5.65
C ILE A 152 -1.15 -14.19 5.94
N VAL A 153 -0.94 -13.23 5.03
CA VAL A 153 0.07 -12.18 5.20
C VAL A 153 -0.55 -10.80 5.20
N PHE A 154 0.07 -9.90 5.93
CA PHE A 154 -0.45 -8.56 6.16
C PHE A 154 0.53 -7.47 5.71
N CYS A 155 -0.05 -6.33 5.32
CA CYS A 155 0.60 -5.03 5.17
C CYS A 155 -0.02 -4.07 6.20
N PRO A 156 0.51 -4.01 7.43
CA PRO A 156 0.03 -3.06 8.43
C PRO A 156 0.22 -1.63 7.96
N THR A 157 -0.82 -0.80 8.15
CA THR A 157 -0.84 0.60 7.74
C THR A 157 -1.66 1.40 8.75
N GLY A 158 -1.22 2.62 9.06
CA GLY A 158 -1.89 3.49 10.04
C GLY A 158 -1.22 3.42 11.42
N GLY A 159 -0.51 4.51 11.79
CA GLY A 159 0.32 4.59 12.97
C GLY A 159 1.73 3.99 12.81
N VAL A 160 2.01 3.32 11.70
CA VAL A 160 3.37 2.83 11.38
C VAL A 160 4.24 4.01 10.96
N ASN A 161 5.45 4.06 11.52
CA ASN A 161 6.42 5.13 11.31
C ASN A 161 7.86 4.59 11.33
N GLN A 162 8.85 5.47 11.22
CA GLN A 162 10.27 5.08 11.18
C GLN A 162 10.72 4.34 12.44
N GLU A 163 10.15 4.66 13.60
CA GLU A 163 10.57 4.11 14.90
C GLU A 163 10.05 2.70 15.12
N ASN A 164 8.81 2.41 14.67
CA ASN A 164 8.15 1.13 14.92
C ASN A 164 8.12 0.17 13.71
N ALA A 165 8.45 0.64 12.50
CA ALA A 165 8.38 -0.18 11.28
C ALA A 165 9.18 -1.49 11.37
N THR A 166 10.36 -1.45 12.00
CA THR A 166 11.21 -2.64 12.18
C THR A 166 10.51 -3.69 13.04
N GLU A 167 9.82 -3.29 14.11
CA GLU A 167 9.11 -4.23 14.99
C GLU A 167 7.92 -4.89 14.27
N TRP A 168 7.23 -4.15 13.41
CA TRP A 168 6.20 -4.70 12.53
C TRP A 168 6.79 -5.72 11.55
N LEU A 169 7.90 -5.38 10.90
CA LEU A 169 8.55 -6.24 9.90
C LEU A 169 9.17 -7.52 10.46
N LYS A 170 9.43 -7.59 11.76
CA LYS A 170 9.86 -8.81 12.45
C LYS A 170 8.75 -9.85 12.61
N GLN A 171 7.49 -9.50 12.41
CA GLN A 171 6.38 -10.44 12.56
C GLN A 171 6.33 -11.39 11.34
N ASN A 172 6.19 -12.70 11.60
CA ASN A 172 6.21 -13.73 10.54
C ASN A 172 5.10 -13.57 9.50
N ASN A 173 3.96 -13.00 9.90
CA ASN A 173 2.80 -12.76 9.04
C ASN A 173 2.75 -11.34 8.45
N VAL A 174 3.81 -10.53 8.61
CA VAL A 174 3.91 -9.18 8.01
C VAL A 174 4.85 -9.24 6.81
N ILE A 175 4.33 -8.95 5.61
CA ILE A 175 5.09 -9.02 4.36
C ILE A 175 5.77 -7.69 4.01
N CYS A 176 5.15 -6.58 4.32
CA CYS A 176 5.67 -5.22 4.22
C CYS A 176 4.83 -4.31 5.14
N VAL A 177 5.18 -3.05 5.26
CA VAL A 177 4.38 -2.05 5.98
C VAL A 177 4.01 -0.89 5.07
N GLY A 178 2.82 -0.31 5.27
CA GLY A 178 2.41 0.92 4.61
C GLY A 178 2.57 2.13 5.53
N GLY A 179 3.12 3.23 4.98
CA GLY A 179 3.28 4.41 5.81
C GLY A 179 3.54 5.70 5.05
N SER A 180 3.16 6.82 5.66
CA SER A 180 3.30 8.15 5.08
C SER A 180 4.54 8.91 5.54
N TRP A 181 5.32 8.37 6.50
CA TRP A 181 6.48 9.07 7.09
C TRP A 181 7.64 9.32 6.11
N ILE A 182 7.63 8.63 4.97
CA ILE A 182 8.63 8.83 3.90
C ILE A 182 8.56 10.26 3.38
N ILE A 183 7.36 10.84 3.35
CA ILE A 183 7.16 12.23 2.91
C ILE A 183 7.18 13.12 4.15
N PRO A 184 8.16 14.02 4.28
CA PRO A 184 8.20 15.00 5.38
C PRO A 184 7.04 16.00 5.28
N SER A 185 6.81 16.76 6.35
CA SER A 185 5.78 17.82 6.38
C SER A 185 6.00 18.86 5.29
N ASN A 186 7.27 19.19 4.99
CA ASN A 186 7.68 19.91 3.80
C ASN A 186 7.93 18.90 2.67
N ASN A 187 6.90 18.61 1.88
CA ASN A 187 6.93 17.64 0.79
C ASN A 187 7.76 18.10 -0.45
N GLU A 188 8.42 19.24 -0.39
CA GLU A 188 9.35 19.72 -1.41
C GLU A 188 10.83 19.52 -1.04
N ASP A 189 11.11 18.92 0.12
CA ASP A 189 12.48 18.51 0.49
C ASP A 189 12.80 17.13 -0.14
N TYR A 190 13.15 17.16 -1.41
CA TYR A 190 13.41 15.94 -2.20
C TYR A 190 14.64 15.17 -1.73
N ASN A 191 15.65 15.85 -1.16
CA ASN A 191 16.82 15.18 -0.57
C ASN A 191 16.43 14.39 0.69
N GLU A 192 15.57 14.95 1.54
CA GLU A 192 15.07 14.27 2.71
C GLU A 192 14.15 13.11 2.34
N ILE A 193 13.34 13.24 1.30
CA ILE A 193 12.52 12.14 0.75
C ILE A 193 13.42 11.00 0.28
N GLU A 194 14.45 11.28 -0.51
CA GLU A 194 15.42 10.28 -0.97
C GLU A 194 16.10 9.60 0.20
N ARG A 195 16.57 10.36 1.18
CA ARG A 195 17.21 9.81 2.40
C ARG A 195 16.28 8.87 3.18
N ARG A 196 15.03 9.29 3.42
CA ARG A 196 14.03 8.45 4.13
C ARG A 196 13.67 7.21 3.33
N ALA A 197 13.51 7.33 2.03
CA ALA A 197 13.24 6.23 1.14
C ALA A 197 14.38 5.20 1.16
N LEU A 198 15.64 5.67 1.12
CA LEU A 198 16.83 4.81 1.21
C LEU A 198 16.91 4.07 2.54
N LEU A 199 16.62 4.73 3.66
CA LEU A 199 16.58 4.07 4.97
C LEU A 199 15.46 3.03 5.03
N ALA A 200 14.27 3.38 4.55
CA ALA A 200 13.11 2.48 4.52
C ALA A 200 13.36 1.25 3.64
N SER A 201 14.04 1.40 2.50
CA SER A 201 14.34 0.29 1.59
C SER A 201 15.26 -0.78 2.19
N LYS A 202 16.00 -0.43 3.25
CA LYS A 202 16.97 -1.32 3.93
C LYS A 202 16.42 -2.01 5.18
N LEU A 203 15.17 -1.77 5.56
CA LEU A 203 14.63 -2.29 6.83
C LEU A 203 14.55 -3.83 6.92
N ARG A 204 14.75 -4.55 5.82
CA ARG A 204 14.79 -6.03 5.76
C ARG A 204 16.09 -6.61 5.21
N SER A 205 17.09 -5.79 5.00
CA SER A 205 18.42 -6.24 4.53
C SER A 205 19.32 -6.66 5.68
#